data_f18860df58c62961aee3d7c03024c848
#
_entry.id   f18860df58c62961aee3d7c03024c848
#
_cell.length_a   1.000
_cell.length_b   1.000
_cell.length_c   1.000
_cell.angle_alpha   90.00
_cell.angle_beta   90.00
_cell.angle_gamma   90.00
#
_symmetry.space_group_name_H-M   'P 1'
#
loop_
_entity.id
_entity.type
_entity.pdbx_description
1 polymer ?
#
loop_
_entity_poly.entity_id
_entity_poly.type
_entity_poly.pdbx_seq_one_letter_code
_entity_poly.pdbx_strand_id
1 'polypeptide(L)'
;MESTSRSQKKILVFAAFLPLALSVALAGFLFFRATSIKGATSEPLSKEEISELKENLRERYPEQILRPLPYPLLPPEFDTNAKSAILINAETGEVLFEKNADAEIPPASMTKLFLIYGALQKVREGKALLDDMIAIDERAIAAAMPPRSSLMFLGMGQIVTLRELLQGLSVASGNDAAHQVAFALYGSMENFIAETNALINSLGLRKTRIVESSGYSEENITTAREMAAFCKIYLEEFPYALNEFHSMKKFTFPKEKNIPPEQRGCGQQNFSHGIPREIWTSFTLENTNKLLGALEGCDGIKTGHIDESGYNLALTTTRDGVRYISVTMKGPGANMAEGDRMRCADGTLLHEWAHGAFCEIEFPQNEEFKVPLYGAKKKSVTLRAAFERKFVAPKNPIQAENGIFAAAKIPAEGEIEGVQFEFFVPEFLFGKVECGAAYGKIVASKNGIALAEIPLVAQRGADEAGGFVRRCDALLLRFRARQPCASSK
;
A
#
# COMPACT_ATOMS: atom_id res chain seq x y z
N MET A 1 -52.94 73.44 27.41
CA MET A 1 -53.23 72.05 27.00
C MET A 1 -52.72 71.66 25.60
N GLU A 2 -51.98 72.50 24.89
CA GLU A 2 -51.53 72.24 23.49
C GLU A 2 -50.09 71.68 23.42
N SER A 3 -49.26 71.73 24.48
CA SER A 3 -47.86 71.29 24.41
C SER A 3 -47.71 69.78 24.52
N THR A 4 -48.63 69.04 25.18
CA THR A 4 -48.61 67.56 25.38
C THR A 4 -48.99 66.80 24.12
N SER A 5 -49.78 67.33 23.22
CA SER A 5 -50.20 66.71 21.98
C SER A 5 -49.08 66.62 20.91
N ARG A 6 -48.14 67.57 20.85
CA ARG A 6 -47.03 67.58 19.90
C ARG A 6 -45.90 66.60 20.23
N SER A 7 -45.68 66.40 21.55
CA SER A 7 -44.67 65.41 22.04
C SER A 7 -45.16 63.96 21.82
N GLN A 8 -46.43 63.65 22.10
CA GLN A 8 -47.02 62.35 21.86
C GLN A 8 -47.06 61.94 20.39
N LYS A 9 -47.38 62.89 19.50
CA LYS A 9 -47.32 62.61 18.03
C LYS A 9 -45.89 62.34 17.53
N LYS A 10 -44.88 63.06 18.04
CA LYS A 10 -43.47 62.76 17.69
C LYS A 10 -43.04 61.38 18.22
N ILE A 11 -43.44 60.95 19.41
CA ILE A 11 -43.14 59.61 19.98
C ILE A 11 -43.88 58.56 19.15
N LEU A 12 -45.12 58.72 18.75
CA LEU A 12 -45.86 57.75 17.94
C LEU A 12 -45.26 57.62 16.50
N VAL A 13 -44.83 58.71 15.90
CA VAL A 13 -44.14 58.68 14.60
C VAL A 13 -42.77 57.98 14.71
N PHE A 14 -42.01 58.29 15.74
CA PHE A 14 -40.73 57.58 15.99
C PHE A 14 -40.95 56.09 16.31
N ALA A 15 -42.00 55.71 17.06
CA ALA A 15 -42.36 54.35 17.35
C ALA A 15 -42.80 53.52 16.12
N ALA A 16 -43.36 54.19 15.10
CA ALA A 16 -43.73 53.54 13.81
C ALA A 16 -42.57 53.45 12.81
N PHE A 17 -41.70 54.48 12.79
CA PHE A 17 -40.54 54.49 11.86
C PHE A 17 -39.39 53.58 12.28
N LEU A 18 -39.18 53.35 13.59
CA LEU A 18 -38.10 52.50 14.09
C LEU A 18 -38.24 51.04 13.67
N PRO A 19 -39.43 50.38 13.78
CA PRO A 19 -39.61 49.01 13.27
C PRO A 19 -39.46 48.91 11.75
N LEU A 20 -39.90 49.91 11.00
CA LEU A 20 -39.75 49.94 9.54
C LEU A 20 -38.30 50.09 9.13
N ALA A 21 -37.55 50.99 9.75
CA ALA A 21 -36.12 51.18 9.51
C ALA A 21 -35.32 49.92 9.87
N LEU A 22 -35.64 49.24 10.99
CA LEU A 22 -35.05 47.96 11.38
C LEU A 22 -35.40 46.85 10.38
N SER A 23 -36.63 46.80 9.88
CA SER A 23 -37.03 45.82 8.86
C SER A 23 -36.31 46.01 7.55
N VAL A 24 -36.15 47.25 7.08
CA VAL A 24 -35.40 47.58 5.87
C VAL A 24 -33.90 47.27 6.04
N ALA A 25 -33.32 47.61 7.19
CA ALA A 25 -31.94 47.28 7.50
C ALA A 25 -31.71 45.76 7.54
N LEU A 26 -32.62 45.01 8.14
CA LEU A 26 -32.55 43.54 8.17
C LEU A 26 -32.69 42.94 6.76
N ALA A 27 -33.63 43.42 5.95
CA ALA A 27 -33.81 43.00 4.56
C ALA A 27 -32.55 43.27 3.72
N GLY A 28 -31.96 44.47 3.87
CA GLY A 28 -30.69 44.84 3.23
C GLY A 28 -29.54 43.95 3.65
N PHE A 29 -29.44 43.67 4.95
CA PHE A 29 -28.42 42.74 5.48
C PHE A 29 -28.60 41.32 4.93
N LEU A 30 -29.82 40.78 4.92
CA LEU A 30 -30.14 39.47 4.37
C LEU A 30 -29.81 39.37 2.88
N PHE A 31 -30.16 40.41 2.10
CA PHE A 31 -29.82 40.48 0.67
C PHE A 31 -28.30 40.50 0.46
N PHE A 32 -27.60 41.37 1.17
CA PHE A 32 -26.13 41.46 1.11
C PHE A 32 -25.47 40.11 1.53
N ARG A 33 -25.96 39.46 2.57
CA ARG A 33 -25.46 38.18 3.04
C ARG A 33 -25.65 37.08 2.00
N ALA A 34 -26.86 36.98 1.42
CA ALA A 34 -27.20 36.01 0.38
C ALA A 34 -26.33 36.17 -0.88
N THR A 35 -26.15 37.41 -1.36
CA THR A 35 -25.28 37.70 -2.52
C THR A 35 -23.81 37.42 -2.22
N SER A 36 -23.33 37.73 -1.01
CA SER A 36 -21.97 37.48 -0.59
C SER A 36 -21.64 35.98 -0.50
N ILE A 37 -22.60 35.14 -0.06
CA ILE A 37 -22.42 33.68 0.00
C ILE A 37 -22.32 33.09 -1.41
N LYS A 38 -23.18 33.55 -2.34
CA LYS A 38 -23.16 33.11 -3.75
C LYS A 38 -21.88 33.51 -4.49
N GLY A 39 -21.34 34.71 -4.20
CA GLY A 39 -20.15 35.26 -4.85
C GLY A 39 -18.82 34.95 -4.20
N ALA A 40 -18.79 34.07 -3.18
CA ALA A 40 -17.55 33.75 -2.50
C ALA A 40 -16.58 33.02 -3.45
N THR A 41 -15.29 33.37 -3.51
CA THR A 41 -14.24 32.71 -4.27
C THR A 41 -13.42 31.77 -3.35
N SER A 42 -12.88 30.69 -3.88
CA SER A 42 -11.90 29.86 -3.17
C SER A 42 -10.49 30.39 -3.46
N GLU A 43 -9.70 30.56 -2.42
CA GLU A 43 -8.28 30.88 -2.55
C GLU A 43 -7.46 29.58 -2.46
N PRO A 44 -6.28 29.49 -3.11
CA PRO A 44 -5.41 28.34 -2.95
C PRO A 44 -5.01 28.16 -1.47
N LEU A 45 -4.73 26.90 -1.08
CA LEU A 45 -4.29 26.59 0.28
C LEU A 45 -2.86 27.10 0.53
N SER A 46 -2.61 27.67 1.71
CA SER A 46 -1.25 27.95 2.17
C SER A 46 -0.51 26.66 2.53
N LYS A 47 0.82 26.72 2.70
CA LYS A 47 1.61 25.55 3.09
C LYS A 47 1.21 25.02 4.47
N GLU A 48 0.87 25.90 5.39
CA GLU A 48 0.39 25.58 6.73
C GLU A 48 -0.96 24.88 6.67
N GLU A 49 -1.89 25.38 5.87
CA GLU A 49 -3.22 24.77 5.67
C GLU A 49 -3.12 23.38 5.01
N ILE A 50 -2.18 23.20 4.08
CA ILE A 50 -1.90 21.88 3.47
C ILE A 50 -1.37 20.92 4.53
N SER A 51 -0.48 21.37 5.42
CA SER A 51 0.07 20.53 6.49
C SER A 51 -1.01 20.13 7.49
N GLU A 52 -1.85 21.08 7.92
CA GLU A 52 -3.00 20.82 8.80
C GLU A 52 -3.98 19.82 8.17
N LEU A 53 -4.32 20.02 6.90
CA LEU A 53 -5.21 19.11 6.17
C LEU A 53 -4.64 17.69 6.12
N LYS A 54 -3.35 17.53 5.81
CA LYS A 54 -2.67 16.21 5.77
C LYS A 54 -2.69 15.51 7.13
N GLU A 55 -2.44 16.25 8.20
CA GLU A 55 -2.47 15.70 9.56
C GLU A 55 -3.88 15.24 9.94
N ASN A 56 -4.89 16.07 9.71
CA ASN A 56 -6.30 15.72 9.95
C ASN A 56 -6.76 14.52 9.11
N LEU A 57 -6.28 14.39 7.87
CA LEU A 57 -6.60 13.25 7.03
C LEU A 57 -5.95 11.96 7.53
N ARG A 58 -4.67 12.00 7.97
CA ARG A 58 -3.99 10.84 8.55
C ARG A 58 -4.67 10.35 9.82
N GLU A 59 -5.11 11.27 10.67
CA GLU A 59 -5.82 10.91 11.91
C GLU A 59 -7.20 10.29 11.64
N ARG A 60 -7.97 10.89 10.71
CA ARG A 60 -9.35 10.45 10.40
C ARG A 60 -9.42 9.21 9.52
N TYR A 61 -8.44 9.03 8.64
CA TYR A 61 -8.36 7.95 7.66
C TYR A 61 -6.99 7.28 7.75
N PRO A 62 -6.72 6.52 8.83
CA PRO A 62 -5.44 5.84 8.99
C PRO A 62 -5.20 4.88 7.83
N GLU A 63 -3.99 4.96 7.29
CA GLU A 63 -3.59 4.14 6.16
C GLU A 63 -3.49 2.67 6.59
N GLN A 64 -4.16 1.79 5.85
CA GLN A 64 -4.09 0.35 6.04
C GLN A 64 -3.23 -0.25 4.93
N ILE A 65 -2.20 -1.02 5.32
CA ILE A 65 -1.30 -1.69 4.37
C ILE A 65 -2.11 -2.66 3.50
N LEU A 66 -2.93 -3.49 4.13
CA LEU A 66 -3.87 -4.40 3.46
C LEU A 66 -5.30 -4.06 3.90
N ARG A 67 -6.22 -4.15 2.95
CA ARG A 67 -7.64 -3.87 3.18
C ARG A 67 -8.52 -4.84 2.38
N PRO A 68 -9.75 -5.14 2.84
CA PRO A 68 -10.68 -5.92 2.04
C PRO A 68 -11.07 -5.16 0.77
N LEU A 69 -11.58 -5.89 -0.23
CA LEU A 69 -12.26 -5.28 -1.37
C LEU A 69 -13.43 -4.43 -0.87
N PRO A 70 -13.71 -3.28 -1.50
CA PRO A 70 -14.80 -2.38 -1.09
C PRO A 70 -16.21 -2.91 -1.46
N TYR A 71 -16.29 -4.07 -2.09
CA TYR A 71 -17.51 -4.76 -2.48
C TYR A 71 -17.40 -6.27 -2.17
N PRO A 72 -18.52 -6.96 -1.97
CA PRO A 72 -18.52 -8.41 -1.77
C PRO A 72 -18.17 -9.14 -3.08
N LEU A 73 -17.27 -10.11 -2.99
CA LEU A 73 -16.86 -10.97 -4.09
C LEU A 73 -17.17 -12.43 -3.73
N LEU A 74 -17.77 -13.19 -4.66
CA LEU A 74 -17.89 -14.64 -4.50
C LEU A 74 -16.51 -15.29 -4.54
N PRO A 75 -16.24 -16.27 -3.66
CA PRO A 75 -15.01 -17.04 -3.74
C PRO A 75 -14.83 -17.64 -5.15
N PRO A 76 -13.60 -17.68 -5.68
CA PRO A 76 -13.34 -18.31 -6.96
C PRO A 76 -13.64 -19.83 -6.89
N GLU A 77 -13.98 -20.43 -8.03
CA GLU A 77 -14.27 -21.88 -8.13
C GLU A 77 -13.00 -22.75 -8.10
N PHE A 78 -11.86 -22.20 -7.69
CA PHE A 78 -10.61 -22.93 -7.54
C PHE A 78 -10.09 -22.85 -6.11
N ASP A 79 -9.16 -23.72 -5.78
CA ASP A 79 -8.39 -23.66 -4.53
C ASP A 79 -6.90 -23.88 -4.80
N THR A 80 -6.04 -23.39 -3.89
CA THR A 80 -4.60 -23.57 -3.96
C THR A 80 -4.17 -24.89 -3.30
N ASN A 81 -3.06 -25.47 -3.79
CA ASN A 81 -2.44 -26.62 -3.14
C ASN A 81 -1.86 -26.24 -1.77
N ALA A 82 -1.39 -25.01 -1.62
CA ALA A 82 -0.87 -24.47 -0.37
C ALA A 82 -1.92 -24.46 0.74
N LYS A 83 -1.49 -24.64 2.00
CA LYS A 83 -2.38 -24.61 3.17
C LYS A 83 -2.77 -23.20 3.58
N SER A 84 -1.92 -22.24 3.28
CA SER A 84 -2.15 -20.79 3.52
C SER A 84 -1.78 -20.03 2.26
N ALA A 85 -2.63 -19.10 1.86
CA ALA A 85 -2.41 -18.28 0.68
C ALA A 85 -3.09 -16.91 0.82
N ILE A 86 -2.53 -15.91 0.15
CA ILE A 86 -3.11 -14.59 -0.04
C ILE A 86 -2.70 -14.03 -1.40
N LEU A 87 -3.56 -13.26 -2.01
CA LEU A 87 -3.30 -12.48 -3.22
C LEU A 87 -3.80 -11.05 -3.01
N ILE A 88 -2.95 -10.08 -3.27
CA ILE A 88 -3.25 -8.67 -3.10
C ILE A 88 -2.93 -7.89 -4.36
N ASN A 89 -3.60 -6.76 -4.54
CA ASN A 89 -3.13 -5.72 -5.43
C ASN A 89 -2.00 -4.94 -4.73
N ALA A 90 -0.87 -4.76 -5.39
CA ALA A 90 0.32 -4.17 -4.78
C ALA A 90 0.15 -2.65 -4.52
N GLU A 91 -0.57 -1.92 -5.36
CA GLU A 91 -0.77 -0.49 -5.22
C GLU A 91 -1.85 -0.19 -4.17
N THR A 92 -3.03 -0.81 -4.31
CA THR A 92 -4.18 -0.49 -3.47
C THR A 92 -4.16 -1.21 -2.11
N GLY A 93 -3.42 -2.30 -1.97
CA GLY A 93 -3.42 -3.16 -0.79
C GLY A 93 -4.70 -3.99 -0.63
N GLU A 94 -5.59 -4.01 -1.63
CA GLU A 94 -6.83 -4.76 -1.60
C GLU A 94 -6.57 -6.26 -1.72
N VAL A 95 -7.21 -7.04 -0.83
CA VAL A 95 -7.08 -8.50 -0.78
C VAL A 95 -8.13 -9.12 -1.71
N LEU A 96 -7.66 -9.79 -2.77
CA LEU A 96 -8.51 -10.42 -3.77
C LEU A 96 -8.86 -11.87 -3.41
N PHE A 97 -7.90 -12.58 -2.80
CA PHE A 97 -8.03 -13.98 -2.40
C PHE A 97 -7.31 -14.20 -1.08
N GLU A 98 -7.90 -15.02 -0.21
CA GLU A 98 -7.22 -15.49 1.00
C GLU A 98 -7.72 -16.88 1.41
N LYS A 99 -6.79 -17.67 1.95
CA LYS A 99 -7.01 -18.99 2.50
C LYS A 99 -6.12 -19.16 3.71
N ASN A 100 -6.71 -19.28 4.89
CA ASN A 100 -5.95 -19.41 6.15
C ASN A 100 -4.76 -18.43 6.24
N ALA A 101 -4.93 -17.19 5.75
CA ALA A 101 -3.84 -16.24 5.55
C ALA A 101 -3.14 -15.82 6.86
N ASP A 102 -3.80 -16.04 8.00
CA ASP A 102 -3.31 -15.71 9.33
C ASP A 102 -2.69 -16.91 10.09
N ALA A 103 -2.55 -18.07 9.42
CA ALA A 103 -1.87 -19.23 9.99
C ALA A 103 -0.36 -18.94 10.14
N GLU A 104 0.15 -19.18 11.33
CA GLU A 104 1.58 -19.06 11.64
C GLU A 104 2.34 -20.23 11.06
N ILE A 105 3.26 -19.95 10.14
CA ILE A 105 4.03 -20.95 9.39
C ILE A 105 5.47 -20.45 9.27
N PRO A 106 6.48 -21.35 9.37
CA PRO A 106 7.85 -20.97 9.11
C PRO A 106 8.03 -20.44 7.67
N PRO A 107 8.57 -19.23 7.47
CA PRO A 107 8.78 -18.66 6.12
C PRO A 107 9.87 -19.40 5.32
N ALA A 108 10.69 -20.19 5.98
CA ALA A 108 11.91 -20.74 5.42
C ALA A 108 12.75 -19.60 4.78
N SER A 109 13.36 -19.82 3.62
CA SER A 109 14.20 -18.81 2.98
C SER A 109 13.49 -17.50 2.55
N MET A 110 12.17 -17.37 2.73
CA MET A 110 11.54 -16.03 2.59
C MET A 110 11.96 -15.09 3.73
N THR A 111 12.49 -15.60 4.85
CA THR A 111 13.17 -14.80 5.90
C THR A 111 14.22 -13.84 5.34
N LYS A 112 14.93 -14.24 4.29
CA LYS A 112 15.96 -13.43 3.64
C LYS A 112 15.46 -12.12 3.05
N LEU A 113 14.14 -12.00 2.82
CA LEU A 113 13.53 -10.75 2.38
C LEU A 113 13.66 -9.65 3.46
N PHE A 114 13.51 -10.00 4.74
CA PHE A 114 13.73 -9.06 5.85
C PHE A 114 15.20 -8.61 5.93
N LEU A 115 16.14 -9.53 5.67
CA LEU A 115 17.55 -9.22 5.65
C LEU A 115 17.92 -8.28 4.48
N ILE A 116 17.39 -8.56 3.27
CA ILE A 116 17.62 -7.69 2.10
C ILE A 116 17.03 -6.31 2.36
N TYR A 117 15.80 -6.23 2.86
CA TYR A 117 15.17 -4.96 3.20
C TYR A 117 15.98 -4.18 4.24
N GLY A 118 16.42 -4.82 5.33
CA GLY A 118 17.27 -4.17 6.34
C GLY A 118 18.62 -3.70 5.79
N ALA A 119 19.23 -4.47 4.87
CA ALA A 119 20.45 -4.05 4.17
C ALA A 119 20.21 -2.80 3.30
N LEU A 120 19.10 -2.77 2.55
CA LEU A 120 18.73 -1.61 1.73
C LEU A 120 18.35 -0.38 2.55
N GLN A 121 17.77 -0.56 3.74
CA GLN A 121 17.56 0.52 4.70
C GLN A 121 18.91 1.13 5.14
N LYS A 122 19.89 0.29 5.50
CA LYS A 122 21.23 0.77 5.88
C LYS A 122 21.94 1.48 4.72
N VAL A 123 21.74 1.03 3.48
CA VAL A 123 22.25 1.71 2.29
C VAL A 123 21.58 3.09 2.11
N ARG A 124 20.27 3.17 2.24
CA ARG A 124 19.52 4.42 2.17
C ARG A 124 19.93 5.44 3.24
N GLU A 125 20.26 4.94 4.42
CA GLU A 125 20.77 5.75 5.55
C GLU A 125 22.23 6.15 5.40
N GLY A 126 22.94 5.70 4.37
CA GLY A 126 24.36 5.95 4.15
C GLY A 126 25.31 5.20 5.11
N LYS A 127 24.79 4.16 5.78
CA LYS A 127 25.56 3.29 6.70
C LYS A 127 26.29 2.15 5.98
N ALA A 128 25.96 1.89 4.73
CA ALA A 128 26.59 0.91 3.85
C ALA A 128 26.46 1.35 2.40
N LEU A 129 27.32 0.84 1.52
CA LEU A 129 27.20 0.99 0.07
C LEU A 129 27.04 -0.39 -0.58
N LEU A 130 26.28 -0.47 -1.66
CA LEU A 130 26.12 -1.75 -2.38
C LEU A 130 27.45 -2.30 -2.91
N ASP A 131 28.39 -1.43 -3.21
CA ASP A 131 29.71 -1.79 -3.76
C ASP A 131 30.81 -1.86 -2.67
N ASP A 132 30.45 -1.78 -1.38
CA ASP A 132 31.39 -2.03 -0.28
C ASP A 132 31.96 -3.44 -0.39
N MET A 133 33.30 -3.50 -0.29
CA MET A 133 34.06 -4.76 -0.31
C MET A 133 34.03 -5.39 1.08
N ILE A 134 33.49 -6.58 1.18
CA ILE A 134 33.28 -7.32 2.42
C ILE A 134 34.22 -8.51 2.46
N ALA A 135 35.01 -8.59 3.53
CA ALA A 135 35.82 -9.77 3.84
C ALA A 135 34.90 -10.88 4.39
N ILE A 136 35.13 -12.11 3.95
CA ILE A 136 34.32 -13.25 4.38
C ILE A 136 34.67 -13.64 5.82
N ASP A 137 33.61 -13.69 6.66
CA ASP A 137 33.70 -14.22 8.03
C ASP A 137 33.75 -15.74 8.02
N GLU A 138 34.62 -16.35 8.85
CA GLU A 138 34.76 -17.82 8.93
C GLU A 138 33.46 -18.52 9.32
N ARG A 139 32.57 -17.84 10.03
CA ARG A 139 31.25 -18.35 10.43
C ARG A 139 30.22 -18.33 9.30
N ALA A 140 30.54 -17.65 8.18
CA ALA A 140 29.66 -17.49 7.03
C ALA A 140 30.15 -18.23 5.78
N ILE A 141 31.20 -19.02 5.87
CA ILE A 141 31.63 -19.86 4.73
C ILE A 141 30.65 -20.98 4.44
N ALA A 142 30.61 -21.44 3.19
CA ALA A 142 29.74 -22.54 2.78
C ALA A 142 29.92 -23.82 3.65
N ALA A 143 31.17 -24.12 4.06
CA ALA A 143 31.50 -25.27 4.89
C ALA A 143 30.99 -25.16 6.34
N ALA A 144 30.67 -23.97 6.82
CA ALA A 144 30.11 -23.73 8.15
C ALA A 144 28.57 -23.84 8.18
N MET A 145 27.92 -23.93 7.02
CA MET A 145 26.46 -23.98 6.94
C MET A 145 25.92 -25.39 7.27
N PRO A 146 24.74 -25.48 7.87
CA PRO A 146 24.06 -26.73 8.14
C PRO A 146 23.89 -27.59 6.87
N PRO A 147 23.78 -28.94 7.03
CA PRO A 147 23.54 -29.83 5.90
C PRO A 147 22.30 -29.48 5.10
N ARG A 148 22.33 -29.65 3.78
CA ARG A 148 21.23 -29.34 2.84
C ARG A 148 20.92 -27.84 2.72
N SER A 149 21.78 -26.95 3.20
CA SER A 149 21.67 -25.51 3.00
C SER A 149 21.79 -25.16 1.51
N SER A 150 20.97 -24.22 1.05
CA SER A 150 21.24 -23.51 -0.21
C SER A 150 22.45 -22.61 -0.04
N LEU A 151 23.35 -22.58 -1.01
CA LEU A 151 24.66 -21.92 -0.89
C LEU A 151 24.95 -20.99 -2.08
N MET A 152 25.61 -19.87 -1.79
CA MET A 152 26.30 -19.04 -2.75
C MET A 152 27.75 -19.53 -2.98
N PHE A 153 28.24 -20.43 -2.10
CA PHE A 153 29.59 -20.97 -2.08
C PHE A 153 30.65 -19.96 -1.65
N LEU A 154 30.37 -19.24 -0.56
CA LEU A 154 31.35 -18.37 0.07
C LEU A 154 32.50 -19.15 0.70
N GLY A 155 33.73 -18.65 0.55
CA GLY A 155 34.94 -19.23 1.08
C GLY A 155 35.93 -18.20 1.59
N MET A 156 36.79 -18.63 2.52
CA MET A 156 37.82 -17.77 3.09
C MET A 156 38.75 -17.20 2.01
N GLY A 157 39.05 -15.90 2.12
CA GLY A 157 39.94 -15.20 1.19
C GLY A 157 39.21 -14.64 -0.04
N GLN A 158 37.95 -14.99 -0.31
CA GLN A 158 37.16 -14.31 -1.33
C GLN A 158 36.88 -12.86 -0.93
N ILE A 159 36.76 -12.01 -1.93
CA ILE A 159 36.38 -10.61 -1.81
C ILE A 159 35.03 -10.41 -2.48
N VAL A 160 34.02 -9.99 -1.72
CA VAL A 160 32.63 -9.93 -2.16
C VAL A 160 32.05 -8.54 -1.91
N THR A 161 31.23 -8.04 -2.83
CA THR A 161 30.49 -6.82 -2.58
C THR A 161 29.17 -7.12 -1.88
N LEU A 162 28.63 -6.13 -1.14
CA LEU A 162 27.26 -6.25 -0.58
C LEU A 162 26.25 -6.56 -1.67
N ARG A 163 26.34 -5.92 -2.84
CA ARG A 163 25.51 -6.18 -4.02
C ARG A 163 25.55 -7.67 -4.41
N GLU A 164 26.73 -8.28 -4.51
CA GLU A 164 26.88 -9.69 -4.88
C GLU A 164 26.29 -10.61 -3.81
N LEU A 165 26.41 -10.26 -2.52
CA LEU A 165 25.75 -11.00 -1.45
C LEU A 165 24.23 -10.97 -1.58
N LEU A 166 23.63 -9.76 -1.81
CA LEU A 166 22.19 -9.65 -2.00
C LEU A 166 21.69 -10.37 -3.27
N GLN A 167 22.50 -10.41 -4.33
CA GLN A 167 22.22 -11.24 -5.52
C GLN A 167 22.27 -12.73 -5.18
N GLY A 168 23.26 -13.18 -4.42
CA GLY A 168 23.35 -14.55 -3.93
C GLY A 168 22.16 -14.97 -3.05
N LEU A 169 21.68 -14.05 -2.19
CA LEU A 169 20.45 -14.25 -1.39
C LEU A 169 19.22 -14.44 -2.27
N SER A 170 19.06 -13.61 -3.27
CA SER A 170 17.85 -13.60 -4.12
C SER A 170 17.83 -14.77 -5.10
N VAL A 171 18.95 -15.06 -5.79
CA VAL A 171 19.04 -16.05 -6.86
C VAL A 171 19.26 -17.45 -6.29
N ALA A 172 20.38 -17.64 -5.57
CA ALA A 172 20.78 -18.96 -5.03
C ALA A 172 20.13 -19.28 -3.69
N SER A 173 19.49 -18.31 -3.07
CA SER A 173 18.98 -18.46 -1.71
C SER A 173 20.07 -18.80 -0.68
N GLY A 174 21.33 -18.32 -0.88
CA GLY A 174 22.50 -18.71 -0.10
C GLY A 174 22.33 -18.43 1.41
N ASN A 175 22.47 -19.48 2.24
CA ASN A 175 22.48 -19.35 3.70
C ASN A 175 23.79 -18.73 4.17
N ASP A 176 24.90 -19.10 3.54
CA ASP A 176 26.22 -18.51 3.73
C ASP A 176 26.21 -16.99 3.46
N ALA A 177 25.61 -16.56 2.36
CA ALA A 177 25.42 -15.16 2.08
C ALA A 177 24.53 -14.45 3.11
N ALA A 178 23.51 -15.12 3.64
CA ALA A 178 22.63 -14.55 4.67
C ALA A 178 23.40 -14.31 5.98
N HIS A 179 24.19 -15.29 6.43
CA HIS A 179 25.04 -15.13 7.61
C HIS A 179 26.09 -14.01 7.38
N GLN A 180 26.73 -13.98 6.19
CA GLN A 180 27.71 -12.95 5.87
C GLN A 180 27.13 -11.53 5.92
N VAL A 181 25.95 -11.31 5.37
CA VAL A 181 25.27 -9.99 5.42
C VAL A 181 24.93 -9.63 6.88
N ALA A 182 24.44 -10.59 7.66
CA ALA A 182 24.12 -10.37 9.07
C ALA A 182 25.37 -9.96 9.86
N PHE A 183 26.50 -10.66 9.72
CA PHE A 183 27.74 -10.31 10.39
C PHE A 183 28.33 -8.98 9.90
N ALA A 184 28.32 -8.72 8.59
CA ALA A 184 28.90 -7.51 8.01
C ALA A 184 28.13 -6.24 8.40
N LEU A 185 26.81 -6.28 8.41
CA LEU A 185 25.98 -5.10 8.61
C LEU A 185 25.51 -4.89 10.05
N TYR A 186 25.51 -5.95 10.86
CA TYR A 186 24.98 -5.92 12.23
C TYR A 186 26.04 -6.32 13.28
N GLY A 187 27.20 -6.83 12.82
CA GLY A 187 28.31 -7.24 13.69
C GLY A 187 28.13 -8.61 14.33
N SER A 188 26.89 -9.01 14.63
CA SER A 188 26.57 -10.32 15.18
C SER A 188 25.17 -10.78 14.77
N MET A 189 24.89 -12.09 14.95
CA MET A 189 23.56 -12.65 14.72
C MET A 189 22.53 -12.12 15.73
N GLU A 190 22.94 -11.92 16.99
CA GLU A 190 22.09 -11.38 18.05
C GLU A 190 21.62 -9.96 17.73
N ASN A 191 22.53 -9.11 17.25
CA ASN A 191 22.18 -7.74 16.83
C ASN A 191 21.27 -7.76 15.61
N PHE A 192 21.52 -8.62 14.62
CA PHE A 192 20.64 -8.80 13.46
C PHE A 192 19.23 -9.18 13.91
N ILE A 193 19.10 -10.17 14.79
CA ILE A 193 17.80 -10.62 15.31
C ILE A 193 17.09 -9.48 16.03
N ALA A 194 17.78 -8.77 16.91
CA ALA A 194 17.21 -7.65 17.68
C ALA A 194 16.71 -6.51 16.76
N GLU A 195 17.58 -6.03 15.86
CA GLU A 195 17.24 -4.93 14.95
C GLU A 195 16.13 -5.33 13.96
N THR A 196 16.21 -6.56 13.41
CA THR A 196 15.19 -7.05 12.45
C THR A 196 13.83 -7.23 13.12
N ASN A 197 13.75 -7.79 14.33
CA ASN A 197 12.47 -7.91 15.04
C ASN A 197 11.93 -6.53 15.47
N ALA A 198 12.77 -5.58 15.85
CA ALA A 198 12.34 -4.21 16.10
C ALA A 198 11.75 -3.56 14.84
N LEU A 199 12.38 -3.75 13.69
CA LEU A 199 11.90 -3.30 12.38
C LEU A 199 10.55 -3.96 12.04
N ILE A 200 10.42 -5.28 12.12
CA ILE A 200 9.20 -6.05 11.90
C ILE A 200 8.04 -5.50 12.75
N ASN A 201 8.32 -5.25 14.04
CA ASN A 201 7.33 -4.67 14.93
C ASN A 201 6.92 -3.25 14.55
N SER A 202 7.87 -2.42 14.09
CA SER A 202 7.60 -1.05 13.63
C SER A 202 6.71 -1.01 12.37
N LEU A 203 6.79 -2.04 11.52
CA LEU A 203 5.94 -2.23 10.35
C LEU A 203 4.55 -2.80 10.71
N GLY A 204 4.27 -3.07 12.00
CA GLY A 204 2.99 -3.60 12.44
C GLY A 204 2.80 -5.11 12.27
N LEU A 205 3.83 -5.85 11.92
CA LEU A 205 3.80 -7.31 11.69
C LEU A 205 3.90 -8.04 13.04
N ARG A 206 2.78 -8.32 13.67
CA ARG A 206 2.70 -8.76 15.07
C ARG A 206 2.91 -10.27 15.28
N LYS A 207 2.66 -11.07 14.24
CA LYS A 207 2.83 -12.52 14.23
C LYS A 207 4.16 -12.97 13.64
N THR A 208 4.92 -12.05 13.06
CA THR A 208 6.22 -12.35 12.45
C THR A 208 7.34 -12.22 13.48
N ARG A 209 8.17 -13.25 13.56
CA ARG A 209 9.34 -13.33 14.45
C ARG A 209 10.49 -14.04 13.75
N ILE A 210 11.69 -13.47 13.85
CA ILE A 210 12.92 -13.99 13.25
C ILE A 210 13.91 -14.35 14.35
N VAL A 211 14.49 -15.53 14.28
CA VAL A 211 15.50 -16.05 15.23
C VAL A 211 16.88 -16.29 14.59
N GLU A 212 16.96 -16.22 13.24
CA GLU A 212 18.23 -16.27 12.49
C GLU A 212 18.01 -15.71 11.07
N SER A 213 19.10 -15.52 10.30
CA SER A 213 19.06 -14.74 9.05
C SER A 213 18.68 -15.51 7.79
N SER A 214 18.81 -16.85 7.80
CA SER A 214 18.72 -17.65 6.57
C SER A 214 17.35 -18.28 6.33
N GLY A 215 16.54 -18.43 7.37
CA GLY A 215 15.26 -19.16 7.34
C GLY A 215 15.44 -20.67 7.44
N TYR A 216 16.58 -21.14 7.91
CA TYR A 216 16.83 -22.56 8.15
C TYR A 216 16.09 -23.07 9.39
N SER A 217 15.92 -22.22 10.41
CA SER A 217 15.20 -22.55 11.64
C SER A 217 13.67 -22.51 11.44
N GLU A 218 12.99 -23.53 11.91
CA GLU A 218 11.53 -23.60 12.00
C GLU A 218 10.93 -22.61 13.02
N GLU A 219 11.77 -22.07 13.91
CA GLU A 219 11.36 -21.06 14.89
C GLU A 219 11.19 -19.65 14.29
N ASN A 220 11.67 -19.41 13.06
CA ASN A 220 11.25 -18.26 12.29
C ASN A 220 9.78 -18.43 11.94
N ILE A 221 8.93 -17.47 12.27
CA ILE A 221 7.49 -17.55 12.06
C ILE A 221 6.99 -16.31 11.35
N THR A 222 6.03 -16.51 10.46
CA THR A 222 5.25 -15.44 9.82
C THR A 222 3.87 -15.97 9.42
N THR A 223 3.05 -15.11 8.80
CA THR A 223 1.78 -15.50 8.15
C THR A 223 1.81 -15.08 6.69
N ALA A 224 0.98 -15.70 5.84
CA ALA A 224 0.87 -15.28 4.45
C ALA A 224 0.44 -13.80 4.35
N ARG A 225 -0.47 -13.35 5.23
CA ARG A 225 -0.94 -11.96 5.30
C ARG A 225 0.18 -10.99 5.63
N GLU A 226 0.95 -11.26 6.69
CA GLU A 226 2.04 -10.36 7.09
C GLU A 226 3.19 -10.36 6.11
N MET A 227 3.51 -11.50 5.50
CA MET A 227 4.51 -11.58 4.43
C MET A 227 4.07 -10.81 3.18
N ALA A 228 2.79 -10.85 2.80
CA ALA A 228 2.27 -10.07 1.68
C ALA A 228 2.28 -8.55 1.98
N ALA A 229 1.88 -8.16 3.20
CA ALA A 229 1.98 -6.79 3.67
C ALA A 229 3.43 -6.28 3.65
N PHE A 230 4.36 -7.10 4.12
CA PHE A 230 5.79 -6.80 4.06
C PHE A 230 6.29 -6.67 2.63
N CYS A 231 5.94 -7.60 1.74
CA CYS A 231 6.34 -7.53 0.33
C CYS A 231 5.83 -6.24 -0.35
N LYS A 232 4.59 -5.82 -0.03
CA LYS A 232 4.05 -4.54 -0.52
C LYS A 232 4.92 -3.37 -0.06
N ILE A 233 5.16 -3.22 1.26
CA ILE A 233 6.02 -2.15 1.81
C ILE A 233 7.41 -2.19 1.17
N TYR A 234 8.01 -3.37 1.09
CA TYR A 234 9.34 -3.56 0.53
C TYR A 234 9.44 -3.06 -0.91
N LEU A 235 8.49 -3.44 -1.75
CA LEU A 235 8.51 -3.05 -3.17
C LEU A 235 8.13 -1.58 -3.39
N GLU A 236 7.33 -0.99 -2.50
CA GLU A 236 7.05 0.45 -2.52
C GLU A 236 8.28 1.28 -2.14
N GLU A 237 9.01 0.87 -1.11
CA GLU A 237 10.19 1.60 -0.66
C GLU A 237 11.43 1.38 -1.53
N PHE A 238 11.59 0.19 -2.09
CA PHE A 238 12.74 -0.21 -2.89
C PHE A 238 12.33 -0.86 -4.22
N PRO A 239 11.60 -0.16 -5.11
CA PRO A 239 11.11 -0.75 -6.35
C PRO A 239 12.23 -1.26 -7.28
N TYR A 240 13.42 -0.67 -7.18
CA TYR A 240 14.59 -1.11 -7.95
C TYR A 240 15.12 -2.48 -7.53
N ALA A 241 14.76 -2.99 -6.34
CA ALA A 241 15.20 -4.28 -5.85
C ALA A 241 14.74 -5.44 -6.75
N LEU A 242 13.60 -5.29 -7.43
CA LEU A 242 13.14 -6.26 -8.41
C LEU A 242 14.19 -6.44 -9.52
N ASN A 243 14.61 -5.36 -10.15
CA ASN A 243 15.58 -5.42 -11.27
C ASN A 243 17.00 -5.77 -10.82
N GLU A 244 17.41 -5.26 -9.66
CA GLU A 244 18.78 -5.47 -9.13
C GLU A 244 19.02 -6.88 -8.59
N PHE A 245 17.97 -7.52 -8.03
CA PHE A 245 18.13 -8.76 -7.28
C PHE A 245 17.14 -9.85 -7.68
N HIS A 246 15.83 -9.56 -7.66
CA HIS A 246 14.80 -10.60 -7.67
C HIS A 246 14.48 -11.17 -9.06
N SER A 247 14.55 -10.34 -10.12
CA SER A 247 14.27 -10.76 -11.50
C SER A 247 15.44 -11.49 -12.17
N MET A 248 16.61 -11.51 -11.53
CA MET A 248 17.79 -12.19 -12.07
C MET A 248 17.55 -13.69 -12.17
N LYS A 249 17.58 -14.23 -13.39
CA LYS A 249 17.40 -15.68 -13.64
C LYS A 249 18.63 -16.51 -13.24
N LYS A 250 19.83 -15.93 -13.36
CA LYS A 250 21.11 -16.60 -13.11
C LYS A 250 22.09 -15.63 -12.47
N PHE A 251 22.96 -16.17 -11.64
CA PHE A 251 24.05 -15.46 -10.98
C PHE A 251 25.31 -16.32 -10.99
N THR A 252 26.42 -15.78 -11.50
CA THR A 252 27.68 -16.51 -11.59
C THR A 252 28.62 -16.01 -10.48
N PHE A 253 29.09 -16.94 -9.64
CA PHE A 253 29.98 -16.65 -8.51
C PHE A 253 30.86 -17.89 -8.16
N PRO A 254 32.11 -17.71 -7.67
CA PRO A 254 32.89 -16.48 -7.74
C PRO A 254 33.29 -16.12 -9.18
N LYS A 255 33.48 -14.85 -9.44
CA LYS A 255 34.15 -14.34 -10.64
C LYS A 255 35.64 -14.16 -10.35
N GLU A 256 36.47 -14.00 -11.38
CA GLU A 256 37.90 -13.77 -11.20
C GLU A 256 38.24 -12.61 -10.23
N LYS A 257 37.45 -11.53 -10.26
CA LYS A 257 37.60 -10.40 -9.35
C LYS A 257 37.39 -10.75 -7.86
N ASN A 258 36.62 -11.81 -7.59
CA ASN A 258 36.32 -12.27 -6.22
C ASN A 258 37.43 -13.16 -5.63
N ILE A 259 38.41 -13.57 -6.47
CA ILE A 259 39.50 -14.45 -6.08
C ILE A 259 40.74 -13.58 -5.79
N PRO A 260 41.42 -13.75 -4.65
CA PRO A 260 42.65 -13.03 -4.32
C PRO A 260 43.67 -13.15 -5.47
N PRO A 261 44.40 -12.04 -5.81
CA PRO A 261 45.36 -12.03 -6.93
C PRO A 261 46.39 -13.16 -6.88
N GLU A 262 46.88 -13.48 -5.69
CA GLU A 262 47.87 -14.55 -5.42
C GLU A 262 47.33 -15.95 -5.68
N GLN A 263 46.01 -16.12 -5.79
CA GLN A 263 45.35 -17.38 -6.03
C GLN A 263 44.76 -17.52 -7.44
N ARG A 264 44.79 -16.41 -8.22
CA ARG A 264 44.34 -16.42 -9.62
C ARG A 264 45.28 -17.24 -10.47
N GLY A 265 44.76 -18.17 -11.23
CA GLY A 265 45.55 -19.01 -12.11
C GLY A 265 46.39 -20.08 -11.46
N CYS A 266 46.34 -20.20 -10.12
CA CYS A 266 46.89 -21.35 -9.41
C CYS A 266 46.03 -22.59 -9.74
N GLY A 267 46.27 -23.16 -10.90
CA GLY A 267 45.60 -24.39 -11.31
C GLY A 267 45.80 -25.46 -10.25
N GLN A 268 44.78 -26.21 -10.04
CA GLN A 268 44.53 -27.51 -9.35
C GLN A 268 45.57 -28.15 -8.39
N GLN A 269 46.75 -27.59 -8.20
CA GLN A 269 47.87 -28.32 -7.56
C GLN A 269 48.25 -27.89 -6.14
N ASN A 270 47.75 -26.80 -5.59
CA ASN A 270 48.14 -26.34 -4.26
C ASN A 270 46.94 -26.11 -3.30
N PHE A 271 46.20 -27.17 -3.02
CA PHE A 271 45.24 -27.16 -1.91
C PHE A 271 45.91 -27.59 -0.60
N SER A 272 46.70 -26.71 0.01
CA SER A 272 47.07 -26.85 1.39
C SER A 272 46.03 -26.10 2.24
N HIS A 273 45.59 -26.75 3.32
CA HIS A 273 44.73 -26.26 4.39
C HIS A 273 43.20 -26.52 4.34
N GLY A 274 42.76 -27.64 3.77
CA GLY A 274 41.39 -28.13 4.05
C GLY A 274 40.22 -27.33 3.45
N ILE A 275 40.52 -26.38 2.56
CA ILE A 275 39.48 -25.61 1.85
C ILE A 275 38.98 -26.44 0.68
N PRO A 276 37.67 -26.72 0.57
CA PRO A 276 37.12 -27.46 -0.57
C PRO A 276 37.45 -26.81 -1.92
N ARG A 277 37.82 -27.63 -2.90
CA ARG A 277 38.18 -27.21 -4.28
C ARG A 277 37.09 -26.38 -4.95
N GLU A 278 35.83 -26.59 -4.58
CA GLU A 278 34.63 -25.97 -5.10
C GLU A 278 34.60 -24.47 -4.86
N ILE A 279 35.28 -23.92 -3.83
CA ILE A 279 35.26 -22.51 -3.45
C ILE A 279 35.91 -21.60 -4.51
N TRP A 280 36.85 -22.11 -5.30
CA TRP A 280 37.55 -21.40 -6.35
C TRP A 280 36.99 -21.67 -7.77
N THR A 281 36.03 -22.60 -7.86
CA THR A 281 35.36 -22.92 -9.11
C THR A 281 34.17 -21.96 -9.28
N SER A 282 34.08 -21.29 -10.43
CA SER A 282 32.96 -20.46 -10.78
C SER A 282 31.72 -21.30 -11.07
N PHE A 283 30.63 -21.03 -10.41
CA PHE A 283 29.32 -21.66 -10.61
C PHE A 283 28.32 -20.66 -11.16
N THR A 284 27.50 -21.12 -12.08
CA THR A 284 26.32 -20.38 -12.50
C THR A 284 25.12 -20.94 -11.74
N LEU A 285 24.63 -20.17 -10.77
CA LEU A 285 23.50 -20.48 -9.92
C LEU A 285 22.21 -20.01 -10.60
N GLU A 286 21.18 -20.83 -10.59
CA GLU A 286 19.88 -20.50 -11.13
C GLU A 286 18.94 -19.99 -10.05
N ASN A 287 18.06 -19.06 -10.43
CA ASN A 287 17.03 -18.58 -9.49
C ASN A 287 16.10 -19.73 -9.11
N THR A 288 15.81 -19.81 -7.82
CA THR A 288 14.90 -20.81 -7.27
C THR A 288 13.43 -20.55 -7.64
N ASN A 289 13.09 -19.34 -8.06
CA ASN A 289 11.76 -19.00 -8.61
C ASN A 289 11.68 -19.41 -10.08
N LYS A 290 11.06 -20.56 -10.35
CA LYS A 290 10.95 -21.14 -11.70
C LYS A 290 9.92 -20.40 -12.58
N LEU A 291 9.14 -19.45 -12.03
CA LEU A 291 8.19 -18.64 -12.78
C LEU A 291 8.84 -17.45 -13.49
N LEU A 292 10.10 -17.10 -13.16
CA LEU A 292 10.84 -16.04 -13.86
C LEU A 292 11.04 -16.39 -15.34
N GLY A 293 10.29 -15.69 -16.20
CA GLY A 293 10.28 -15.88 -17.66
C GLY A 293 9.43 -17.06 -18.14
N ALA A 294 8.71 -17.74 -17.24
CA ALA A 294 7.69 -18.73 -17.56
C ALA A 294 6.28 -18.18 -17.36
N LEU A 295 6.07 -17.33 -16.35
CA LEU A 295 4.81 -16.60 -16.13
C LEU A 295 4.97 -15.17 -16.64
N GLU A 296 4.04 -14.71 -17.45
CA GLU A 296 4.06 -13.36 -18.02
C GLU A 296 4.06 -12.30 -16.91
N GLY A 297 4.93 -11.30 -17.06
CA GLY A 297 5.06 -10.20 -16.10
C GLY A 297 5.74 -10.57 -14.78
N CYS A 298 6.16 -11.83 -14.57
CA CYS A 298 6.83 -12.25 -13.34
C CYS A 298 8.25 -11.67 -13.24
N ASP A 299 8.49 -10.92 -12.14
CA ASP A 299 9.76 -10.26 -11.84
C ASP A 299 10.28 -10.48 -10.40
N GLY A 300 9.67 -11.37 -9.64
CA GLY A 300 10.11 -11.74 -8.28
C GLY A 300 9.12 -12.67 -7.58
N ILE A 301 9.27 -12.95 -6.26
CA ILE A 301 10.18 -12.31 -5.32
C ILE A 301 11.13 -13.38 -4.71
N LYS A 302 10.57 -14.38 -3.96
CA LYS A 302 11.38 -15.33 -3.23
C LYS A 302 10.66 -16.65 -2.95
N THR A 303 11.38 -17.76 -3.03
CA THR A 303 10.93 -19.09 -2.60
C THR A 303 11.42 -19.40 -1.19
N GLY A 304 10.75 -20.34 -0.51
CA GLY A 304 11.19 -20.92 0.74
C GLY A 304 10.86 -22.41 0.83
N HIS A 305 11.72 -23.19 1.48
CA HIS A 305 11.44 -24.59 1.80
C HIS A 305 12.32 -25.05 2.97
N ILE A 306 11.67 -25.65 3.96
CA ILE A 306 12.21 -26.59 4.95
C ILE A 306 11.15 -27.67 5.14
N ASP A 307 11.51 -28.81 5.70
CA ASP A 307 10.58 -29.95 5.84
C ASP A 307 9.33 -29.56 6.66
N GLU A 308 9.47 -28.71 7.68
CA GLU A 308 8.40 -28.24 8.58
C GLU A 308 7.45 -27.25 7.90
N SER A 309 7.97 -26.40 7.00
CA SER A 309 7.16 -25.38 6.32
C SER A 309 6.56 -25.85 5.01
N GLY A 310 7.02 -26.95 4.41
CA GLY A 310 6.69 -27.27 3.03
C GLY A 310 7.21 -26.23 2.04
N TYR A 311 6.58 -26.13 0.89
CA TYR A 311 7.01 -25.26 -0.21
C TYR A 311 6.29 -23.92 -0.16
N ASN A 312 7.06 -22.85 0.01
CA ASN A 312 6.57 -21.47 0.12
C ASN A 312 6.99 -20.65 -1.11
N LEU A 313 6.18 -19.66 -1.48
CA LEU A 313 6.46 -18.72 -2.57
C LEU A 313 5.84 -17.35 -2.28
N ALA A 314 6.66 -16.31 -2.28
CA ALA A 314 6.25 -14.93 -2.46
C ALA A 314 6.49 -14.57 -3.94
N LEU A 315 5.44 -14.20 -4.65
CA LEU A 315 5.45 -13.96 -6.09
C LEU A 315 4.90 -12.59 -6.41
N THR A 316 5.42 -11.95 -7.44
CA THR A 316 4.85 -10.72 -8.02
C THR A 316 4.88 -10.77 -9.54
N THR A 317 3.83 -10.21 -10.15
CA THR A 317 3.73 -9.99 -11.59
C THR A 317 3.19 -8.61 -11.88
N THR A 318 3.58 -8.06 -13.03
CA THR A 318 3.05 -6.80 -13.56
C THR A 318 2.60 -6.99 -14.99
N ARG A 319 1.35 -6.62 -15.31
CA ARG A 319 0.82 -6.54 -16.68
C ARG A 319 0.01 -5.25 -16.81
N ASP A 320 0.16 -4.53 -17.91
CA ASP A 320 -0.57 -3.28 -18.20
C ASP A 320 -0.50 -2.24 -17.07
N GLY A 321 0.63 -2.21 -16.36
CA GLY A 321 0.85 -1.31 -15.22
C GLY A 321 0.25 -1.77 -13.90
N VAL A 322 -0.56 -2.83 -13.88
CA VAL A 322 -1.16 -3.39 -12.66
C VAL A 322 -0.26 -4.47 -12.07
N ARG A 323 0.09 -4.32 -10.80
CA ARG A 323 0.93 -5.26 -10.06
C ARG A 323 0.13 -6.02 -9.01
N TYR A 324 0.31 -7.34 -9.00
CA TYR A 324 -0.20 -8.21 -7.94
C TYR A 324 0.94 -8.86 -7.17
N ILE A 325 0.70 -9.17 -5.91
CA ILE A 325 1.58 -9.93 -5.03
C ILE A 325 0.79 -11.10 -4.45
N SER A 326 1.34 -12.30 -4.54
CA SER A 326 0.80 -13.46 -3.82
C SER A 326 1.83 -14.05 -2.87
N VAL A 327 1.35 -14.59 -1.76
CA VAL A 327 2.15 -15.42 -0.85
C VAL A 327 1.41 -16.73 -0.62
N THR A 328 2.07 -17.83 -0.98
CA THR A 328 1.57 -19.18 -0.72
C THR A 328 2.52 -19.89 0.23
N MET A 329 1.98 -20.54 1.26
CA MET A 329 2.77 -21.18 2.31
C MET A 329 2.25 -22.60 2.61
N LYS A 330 3.16 -23.45 3.03
CA LYS A 330 2.90 -24.87 3.36
C LYS A 330 2.31 -25.63 2.17
N GLY A 331 2.88 -25.40 0.99
CA GLY A 331 2.58 -26.20 -0.21
C GLY A 331 3.08 -27.63 -0.07
N PRO A 332 2.36 -28.62 -0.66
CA PRO A 332 2.76 -30.02 -0.63
C PRO A 332 3.89 -30.32 -1.62
N GLY A 333 4.53 -31.49 -1.47
CA GLY A 333 5.51 -32.04 -2.39
C GLY A 333 6.31 -33.16 -1.71
N ALA A 334 6.41 -34.32 -2.33
CA ALA A 334 7.22 -35.43 -1.83
C ALA A 334 8.74 -35.25 -2.09
N ASN A 335 9.07 -34.32 -3.00
CA ASN A 335 10.43 -33.94 -3.34
C ASN A 335 10.45 -32.53 -3.95
N MET A 336 11.66 -31.98 -4.15
CA MET A 336 11.85 -30.61 -4.66
C MET A 336 11.15 -30.37 -5.99
N ALA A 337 11.22 -31.31 -6.93
CA ALA A 337 10.61 -31.14 -8.27
C ALA A 337 9.08 -31.08 -8.18
N GLU A 338 8.47 -31.88 -7.33
CA GLU A 338 7.02 -31.87 -7.11
C GLU A 338 6.59 -30.59 -6.37
N GLY A 339 7.31 -30.23 -5.31
CA GLY A 339 7.01 -29.02 -4.55
C GLY A 339 7.15 -27.77 -5.39
N ASP A 340 8.19 -27.67 -6.24
CA ASP A 340 8.34 -26.58 -7.21
C ASP A 340 7.16 -26.55 -8.18
N ARG A 341 6.73 -27.68 -8.70
CA ARG A 341 5.57 -27.75 -9.60
C ARG A 341 4.29 -27.25 -8.91
N MET A 342 4.05 -27.66 -7.65
CA MET A 342 2.84 -27.28 -6.92
C MET A 342 2.82 -25.80 -6.56
N ARG A 343 3.91 -25.23 -6.03
CA ARG A 343 3.97 -23.80 -5.72
C ARG A 343 3.92 -22.92 -6.97
N CYS A 344 4.51 -23.38 -8.09
CA CYS A 344 4.40 -22.68 -9.37
C CYS A 344 2.96 -22.72 -9.92
N ALA A 345 2.26 -23.86 -9.78
CA ALA A 345 0.86 -23.97 -10.19
C ALA A 345 -0.03 -23.01 -9.39
N ASP A 346 0.16 -22.93 -8.07
CA ASP A 346 -0.59 -22.00 -7.23
C ASP A 346 -0.32 -20.52 -7.61
N GLY A 347 0.95 -20.17 -7.80
CA GLY A 347 1.34 -18.82 -8.22
C GLY A 347 0.75 -18.46 -9.58
N THR A 348 0.86 -19.34 -10.57
CA THR A 348 0.28 -19.12 -11.91
C THR A 348 -1.24 -18.96 -11.83
N LEU A 349 -1.93 -19.85 -11.10
CA LEU A 349 -3.38 -19.82 -10.95
C LEU A 349 -3.87 -18.49 -10.39
N LEU A 350 -3.27 -18.04 -9.29
CA LEU A 350 -3.66 -16.80 -8.61
C LEU A 350 -3.42 -15.57 -9.50
N HIS A 351 -2.26 -15.48 -10.15
CA HIS A 351 -1.91 -14.31 -10.95
C HIS A 351 -2.64 -14.26 -12.30
N GLU A 352 -2.83 -15.40 -12.97
CA GLU A 352 -3.65 -15.45 -14.19
C GLU A 352 -5.10 -15.05 -13.89
N TRP A 353 -5.66 -15.55 -12.77
CA TRP A 353 -6.98 -15.13 -12.34
C TRP A 353 -7.06 -13.64 -12.04
N ALA A 354 -6.08 -13.08 -11.29
CA ALA A 354 -6.08 -11.67 -10.97
C ALA A 354 -6.03 -10.78 -12.21
N HIS A 355 -5.05 -11.01 -13.09
CA HIS A 355 -4.91 -10.24 -14.34
C HIS A 355 -6.07 -10.44 -15.30
N GLY A 356 -6.67 -11.64 -15.31
CA GLY A 356 -7.83 -11.93 -16.14
C GLY A 356 -9.11 -11.27 -15.64
N ALA A 357 -9.36 -11.29 -14.33
CA ALA A 357 -10.65 -10.94 -13.75
C ALA A 357 -10.76 -9.49 -13.27
N PHE A 358 -9.63 -8.80 -12.99
CA PHE A 358 -9.64 -7.50 -12.34
C PHE A 358 -8.84 -6.44 -13.09
N CYS A 359 -9.14 -5.20 -12.75
CA CYS A 359 -8.46 -3.99 -13.23
C CYS A 359 -8.42 -2.95 -12.11
N GLU A 360 -7.52 -1.97 -12.23
CA GLU A 360 -7.49 -0.80 -11.36
C GLU A 360 -8.31 0.33 -11.96
N ILE A 361 -9.04 1.03 -11.11
CA ILE A 361 -9.83 2.21 -11.46
C ILE A 361 -9.41 3.34 -10.53
N GLU A 362 -9.16 4.50 -11.11
CA GLU A 362 -8.81 5.72 -10.39
C GLU A 362 -10.04 6.60 -10.18
N PHE A 363 -10.21 7.13 -8.95
CA PHE A 363 -11.22 8.15 -8.70
C PHE A 363 -10.85 9.48 -9.34
N PRO A 364 -11.84 10.29 -9.79
CA PRO A 364 -11.58 11.64 -10.28
C PRO A 364 -10.84 12.49 -9.25
N GLN A 365 -9.64 12.97 -9.60
CA GLN A 365 -8.73 13.64 -8.66
C GLN A 365 -8.92 15.15 -8.59
N ASN A 366 -9.33 15.79 -9.69
CA ASN A 366 -9.32 17.25 -9.85
C ASN A 366 -10.66 17.91 -9.58
N GLU A 367 -11.64 17.17 -9.10
CA GLU A 367 -12.98 17.71 -8.83
C GLU A 367 -13.01 18.48 -7.51
N GLU A 368 -13.29 19.77 -7.61
CA GLU A 368 -13.49 20.67 -6.48
C GLU A 368 -14.92 21.16 -6.41
N PHE A 369 -15.56 20.94 -5.28
CA PHE A 369 -16.95 21.34 -5.05
C PHE A 369 -17.01 22.50 -4.06
N LYS A 370 -17.45 23.65 -4.55
CA LYS A 370 -17.66 24.81 -3.71
C LYS A 370 -19.06 24.78 -3.11
N VAL A 371 -19.14 24.64 -1.80
CA VAL A 371 -20.39 24.51 -1.06
C VAL A 371 -20.67 25.78 -0.26
N PRO A 372 -21.83 26.42 -0.43
CA PRO A 372 -22.25 27.56 0.39
C PRO A 372 -22.29 27.23 1.87
N LEU A 373 -21.79 28.14 2.71
CA LEU A 373 -21.72 27.94 4.16
C LEU A 373 -22.51 29.03 4.89
N TYR A 374 -23.54 28.61 5.59
CA TYR A 374 -24.41 29.42 6.40
C TYR A 374 -24.09 29.27 7.90
N GLY A 375 -24.37 30.29 8.70
CA GLY A 375 -24.16 30.27 10.14
C GLY A 375 -22.68 30.21 10.55
N ALA A 376 -21.75 30.47 9.64
CA ALA A 376 -20.32 30.44 9.85
C ALA A 376 -19.63 31.75 9.53
N LYS A 377 -18.41 31.95 10.02
CA LYS A 377 -17.57 33.12 9.70
C LYS A 377 -17.21 33.15 8.21
N LYS A 378 -16.85 32.01 7.61
CA LYS A 378 -16.63 31.85 6.17
C LYS A 378 -17.98 31.69 5.44
N LYS A 379 -18.01 32.05 4.14
CA LYS A 379 -19.21 32.05 3.31
C LYS A 379 -19.35 30.83 2.41
N SER A 380 -18.28 30.11 2.24
CA SER A 380 -18.20 28.84 1.49
C SER A 380 -17.09 27.99 2.00
N VAL A 381 -17.14 26.72 1.67
CA VAL A 381 -16.08 25.74 1.87
C VAL A 381 -15.89 24.97 0.57
N THR A 382 -14.64 24.60 0.27
CA THR A 382 -14.31 23.72 -0.85
C THR A 382 -14.21 22.29 -0.34
N LEU A 383 -14.96 21.39 -0.95
CA LEU A 383 -14.85 19.94 -0.74
C LEU A 383 -14.05 19.33 -1.88
N ARG A 384 -13.18 18.40 -1.56
CA ARG A 384 -12.38 17.61 -2.49
C ARG A 384 -12.28 16.17 -2.02
N ALA A 385 -11.92 15.24 -2.91
CA ALA A 385 -11.59 13.88 -2.52
C ALA A 385 -10.52 13.86 -1.41
N ALA A 386 -10.72 13.04 -0.38
CA ALA A 386 -9.84 13.01 0.80
C ALA A 386 -8.40 12.65 0.44
N PHE A 387 -8.22 11.79 -0.56
CA PHE A 387 -6.93 11.29 -1.03
C PHE A 387 -7.05 10.84 -2.49
N GLU A 388 -5.91 10.78 -3.15
CA GLU A 388 -5.76 10.11 -4.44
C GLU A 388 -5.90 8.61 -4.20
N ARG A 389 -6.87 7.97 -4.82
CA ARG A 389 -7.16 6.57 -4.58
C ARG A 389 -7.53 5.84 -5.85
N LYS A 390 -6.90 4.69 -6.02
CA LYS A 390 -7.36 3.63 -6.89
C LYS A 390 -8.08 2.54 -6.09
N PHE A 391 -8.86 1.74 -6.78
CA PHE A 391 -9.45 0.53 -6.24
C PHE A 391 -9.48 -0.55 -7.32
N VAL A 392 -9.50 -1.80 -6.90
CA VAL A 392 -9.63 -2.93 -7.81
C VAL A 392 -11.12 -3.16 -8.12
N ALA A 393 -11.45 -3.33 -9.40
CA ALA A 393 -12.79 -3.64 -9.84
C ALA A 393 -12.79 -4.88 -10.74
N PRO A 394 -13.86 -5.71 -10.73
CA PRO A 394 -14.00 -6.81 -11.67
C PRO A 394 -14.18 -6.26 -13.08
N LYS A 395 -13.43 -6.78 -14.06
CA LYS A 395 -13.54 -6.40 -15.48
C LYS A 395 -14.95 -6.67 -16.02
N ASN A 396 -15.49 -7.84 -15.72
CA ASN A 396 -16.84 -8.23 -16.09
C ASN A 396 -17.59 -8.70 -14.83
N PRO A 397 -18.26 -7.81 -14.10
CA PRO A 397 -19.05 -8.20 -12.95
C PRO A 397 -20.24 -9.01 -13.40
N ILE A 398 -20.26 -10.30 -13.03
CA ILE A 398 -21.47 -11.11 -13.13
C ILE A 398 -22.27 -10.83 -11.86
N GLN A 399 -23.46 -10.26 -12.01
CA GLN A 399 -24.35 -10.04 -10.89
C GLN A 399 -24.86 -11.40 -10.41
N ALA A 400 -24.36 -11.87 -9.27
CA ALA A 400 -24.99 -12.96 -8.56
C ALA A 400 -26.23 -12.45 -7.82
N GLU A 401 -27.14 -13.33 -7.49
CA GLU A 401 -28.31 -12.99 -6.67
C GLU A 401 -27.85 -12.29 -5.38
N ASN A 402 -28.55 -11.22 -4.97
CA ASN A 402 -28.29 -10.42 -3.78
C ASN A 402 -27.12 -9.40 -3.83
N GLY A 403 -26.70 -8.92 -5.01
CA GLY A 403 -25.70 -7.85 -5.11
C GLY A 403 -24.26 -8.27 -4.83
N ILE A 404 -23.95 -9.57 -4.89
CA ILE A 404 -22.62 -10.12 -4.77
C ILE A 404 -22.02 -10.27 -6.17
N PHE A 405 -20.74 -9.92 -6.34
CA PHE A 405 -20.06 -10.10 -7.61
C PHE A 405 -19.39 -11.46 -7.72
N ALA A 406 -19.46 -12.08 -8.90
CA ALA A 406 -18.57 -13.15 -9.31
C ALA A 406 -17.54 -12.59 -10.29
N ALA A 407 -16.26 -12.87 -10.08
CA ALA A 407 -15.24 -12.60 -11.09
C ALA A 407 -15.37 -13.69 -12.18
N ALA A 408 -15.56 -13.27 -13.43
CA ALA A 408 -15.64 -14.20 -14.55
C ALA A 408 -14.35 -15.02 -14.71
N LYS A 409 -14.48 -16.25 -15.14
CA LYS A 409 -13.36 -17.20 -15.26
C LYS A 409 -12.25 -16.74 -16.20
N ILE A 410 -12.51 -15.97 -17.22
CA ILE A 410 -11.55 -15.32 -18.12
C ILE A 410 -12.33 -14.30 -18.97
N PRO A 411 -11.97 -13.02 -19.03
CA PRO A 411 -12.64 -12.08 -19.93
C PRO A 411 -12.16 -12.24 -21.36
N ALA A 412 -13.09 -12.06 -22.29
CA ALA A 412 -12.73 -11.65 -23.62
C ALA A 412 -12.07 -10.26 -23.57
N GLU A 413 -11.10 -9.99 -24.44
CA GLU A 413 -10.43 -8.70 -24.60
C GLU A 413 -11.45 -7.55 -24.62
N GLY A 414 -11.29 -6.54 -23.78
CA GLY A 414 -12.15 -5.37 -23.78
C GLY A 414 -11.84 -4.41 -22.64
N GLU A 415 -11.82 -3.12 -22.95
CA GLU A 415 -11.66 -2.00 -22.04
C GLU A 415 -12.74 -1.98 -20.96
N ILE A 416 -12.44 -1.29 -19.85
CA ILE A 416 -13.36 -1.07 -18.73
C ILE A 416 -14.41 -0.04 -19.17
N GLU A 417 -15.33 -0.42 -20.04
CA GLU A 417 -16.49 0.41 -20.32
C GLU A 417 -17.50 0.32 -19.18
N GLY A 418 -17.96 1.49 -18.69
CA GLY A 418 -19.18 1.60 -17.92
C GLY A 418 -19.05 1.77 -16.40
N VAL A 419 -17.88 2.12 -15.84
CA VAL A 419 -17.86 2.63 -14.46
C VAL A 419 -18.34 4.08 -14.48
N GLN A 420 -19.35 4.38 -13.66
CA GLN A 420 -19.93 5.70 -13.49
C GLN A 420 -19.55 6.25 -12.13
N PHE A 421 -19.27 7.56 -12.08
CA PHE A 421 -18.99 8.27 -10.83
C PHE A 421 -20.17 9.19 -10.50
N GLU A 422 -20.74 8.97 -9.32
CA GLU A 422 -21.80 9.82 -8.77
C GLU A 422 -21.24 10.68 -7.64
N PHE A 423 -21.54 11.98 -7.68
CA PHE A 423 -21.04 12.96 -6.73
C PHE A 423 -22.16 13.37 -5.77
N PHE A 424 -22.07 12.95 -4.53
CA PHE A 424 -22.99 13.32 -3.47
C PHE A 424 -22.45 14.54 -2.72
N VAL A 425 -22.83 15.73 -3.18
CA VAL A 425 -22.39 17.03 -2.66
C VAL A 425 -23.58 17.74 -2.02
N PRO A 426 -23.49 18.23 -0.76
CA PRO A 426 -24.58 18.96 -0.14
C PRO A 426 -24.80 20.31 -0.85
N GLU A 427 -26.05 20.72 -0.99
CA GLU A 427 -26.39 22.05 -1.53
C GLU A 427 -25.83 23.22 -0.70
N PHE A 428 -25.68 23.01 0.63
CA PHE A 428 -25.11 23.95 1.57
C PHE A 428 -24.70 23.23 2.86
N LEU A 429 -23.85 23.89 3.65
CA LEU A 429 -23.53 23.48 5.02
C LEU A 429 -23.95 24.60 6.00
N PHE A 430 -24.14 24.25 7.29
CA PHE A 430 -24.54 25.19 8.32
C PHE A 430 -23.70 25.02 9.59
N GLY A 431 -23.14 26.12 10.10
CA GLY A 431 -22.39 26.17 11.35
C GLY A 431 -20.90 25.87 11.15
N LYS A 432 -20.28 25.25 12.16
CA LYS A 432 -18.85 24.89 12.17
C LYS A 432 -18.56 23.83 11.12
N VAL A 433 -17.45 24.02 10.41
CA VAL A 433 -16.87 23.01 9.51
C VAL A 433 -15.47 22.67 9.99
N GLU A 434 -15.16 21.39 10.08
CA GLU A 434 -13.83 20.90 10.48
C GLU A 434 -13.00 20.56 9.25
N CYS A 435 -11.73 20.97 9.24
CA CYS A 435 -10.77 20.61 8.22
C CYS A 435 -10.59 19.09 8.16
N GLY A 436 -10.56 18.51 6.97
CA GLY A 436 -10.42 17.06 6.77
C GLY A 436 -11.67 16.22 7.10
N ALA A 437 -12.76 16.81 7.64
CA ALA A 437 -14.00 16.07 7.86
C ALA A 437 -14.80 15.89 6.57
N ALA A 438 -15.45 14.73 6.43
CA ALA A 438 -16.30 14.40 5.29
C ALA A 438 -17.64 15.13 5.36
N TYR A 439 -18.04 15.74 4.25
CA TYR A 439 -19.33 16.40 4.07
C TYR A 439 -20.05 15.96 2.78
N GLY A 440 -19.45 15.07 2.03
CA GLY A 440 -19.98 14.48 0.82
C GLY A 440 -19.19 13.21 0.49
N LYS A 441 -19.48 12.61 -0.68
CA LYS A 441 -18.73 11.45 -1.18
C LYS A 441 -18.81 11.35 -2.70
N ILE A 442 -17.85 10.64 -3.29
CA ILE A 442 -17.90 10.14 -4.66
C ILE A 442 -18.14 8.65 -4.58
N VAL A 443 -19.10 8.14 -5.34
CA VAL A 443 -19.39 6.70 -5.44
C VAL A 443 -19.06 6.27 -6.87
N ALA A 444 -18.20 5.27 -6.99
CA ALA A 444 -17.97 4.55 -8.23
C ALA A 444 -18.97 3.41 -8.32
N SER A 445 -19.71 3.32 -9.41
CA SER A 445 -20.70 2.26 -9.63
C SER A 445 -20.54 1.66 -11.04
N LYS A 446 -20.98 0.40 -11.19
CA LYS A 446 -21.10 -0.28 -12.48
C LYS A 446 -22.40 -1.06 -12.51
N ASN A 447 -23.19 -0.87 -13.57
CA ASN A 447 -24.52 -1.50 -13.71
C ASN A 447 -25.45 -1.24 -12.51
N GLY A 448 -25.35 -0.03 -11.89
CA GLY A 448 -26.17 0.35 -10.74
C GLY A 448 -25.71 -0.22 -9.39
N ILE A 449 -24.56 -0.91 -9.35
CA ILE A 449 -23.98 -1.46 -8.13
C ILE A 449 -22.77 -0.64 -7.73
N ALA A 450 -22.76 -0.15 -6.47
CA ALA A 450 -21.63 0.57 -5.91
C ALA A 450 -20.43 -0.36 -5.75
N LEU A 451 -19.30 0.01 -6.36
CA LEU A 451 -18.03 -0.70 -6.28
C LEU A 451 -17.12 -0.13 -5.19
N ALA A 452 -17.07 1.19 -5.08
CA ALA A 452 -16.22 1.86 -4.10
C ALA A 452 -16.74 3.25 -3.81
N GLU A 453 -16.36 3.82 -2.67
CA GLU A 453 -16.63 5.21 -2.34
C GLU A 453 -15.42 5.90 -1.73
N ILE A 454 -15.31 7.21 -1.95
CA ILE A 454 -14.30 8.07 -1.36
C ILE A 454 -14.97 9.31 -0.74
N PRO A 455 -14.63 9.72 0.48
CA PRO A 455 -15.21 10.89 1.09
C PRO A 455 -14.75 12.19 0.40
N LEU A 456 -15.67 13.15 0.25
CA LEU A 456 -15.39 14.53 -0.08
C LEU A 456 -15.21 15.30 1.23
N VAL A 457 -14.01 15.81 1.47
CA VAL A 457 -13.63 16.47 2.73
C VAL A 457 -13.46 17.96 2.57
N ALA A 458 -13.72 18.69 3.63
CA ALA A 458 -13.46 20.12 3.67
C ALA A 458 -11.96 20.40 3.69
N GLN A 459 -11.47 21.15 2.71
CA GLN A 459 -10.06 21.55 2.61
C GLN A 459 -9.66 22.55 3.72
N ARG A 460 -10.62 23.29 4.28
CA ARG A 460 -10.43 24.26 5.35
C ARG A 460 -11.54 24.18 6.39
N GLY A 461 -11.17 24.36 7.64
CA GLY A 461 -12.13 24.58 8.69
C GLY A 461 -12.79 25.95 8.64
N ALA A 462 -13.95 26.10 9.26
CA ALA A 462 -14.64 27.34 9.46
C ALA A 462 -15.35 27.37 10.81
N ASP A 463 -15.10 28.41 11.60
CA ASP A 463 -15.79 28.63 12.88
C ASP A 463 -17.23 29.07 12.67
N GLU A 464 -18.05 28.85 13.69
CA GLU A 464 -19.39 29.40 13.76
C GLU A 464 -19.38 30.94 13.77
N ALA A 465 -20.36 31.53 13.12
CA ALA A 465 -20.64 32.96 13.22
C ALA A 465 -21.33 33.29 14.53
N GLY A 466 -21.32 34.60 14.90
CA GLY A 466 -22.07 35.08 16.06
C GLY A 466 -23.59 34.83 15.95
N GLY A 467 -24.26 34.75 17.09
CA GLY A 467 -25.67 34.34 17.18
C GLY A 467 -26.63 35.12 16.28
N PHE A 468 -26.38 36.43 16.05
CA PHE A 468 -27.21 37.25 15.14
C PHE A 468 -27.08 36.74 13.68
N VAL A 469 -25.87 36.55 13.18
CA VAL A 469 -25.62 36.06 11.81
C VAL A 469 -26.20 34.66 11.63
N ARG A 470 -26.05 33.78 12.61
CA ARG A 470 -26.63 32.42 12.57
C ARG A 470 -28.15 32.44 12.44
N ARG A 471 -28.83 33.34 13.20
CA ARG A 471 -30.30 33.50 13.12
C ARG A 471 -30.73 34.05 11.75
N CYS A 472 -30.00 35.03 11.21
CA CYS A 472 -30.26 35.57 9.88
C CYS A 472 -30.06 34.52 8.80
N ASP A 473 -28.97 33.76 8.83
CA ASP A 473 -28.69 32.69 7.88
C ASP A 473 -29.73 31.55 7.96
N ALA A 474 -30.17 31.17 9.16
CA ALA A 474 -31.25 30.20 9.35
C ALA A 474 -32.59 30.71 8.76
N LEU A 475 -32.86 32.01 8.88
CA LEU A 475 -34.03 32.62 8.28
C LEU A 475 -33.97 32.61 6.73
N LEU A 476 -32.81 32.91 6.16
CA LEU A 476 -32.58 32.84 4.71
C LEU A 476 -32.84 31.42 4.18
N LEU A 477 -32.37 30.38 4.86
CA LEU A 477 -32.61 29.00 4.46
C LEU A 477 -34.08 28.59 4.56
N ARG A 478 -34.84 29.09 5.55
CA ARG A 478 -36.30 28.87 5.65
C ARG A 478 -37.05 29.50 4.51
N PHE A 479 -36.65 30.69 4.05
CA PHE A 479 -37.23 31.32 2.87
C PHE A 479 -36.92 30.58 1.59
N ARG A 480 -35.68 30.06 1.43
CA ARG A 480 -35.27 29.26 0.28
C ARG A 480 -36.07 27.94 0.18
N ALA A 481 -36.28 27.25 1.30
CA ALA A 481 -37.04 26.00 1.36
C ALA A 481 -38.53 26.14 1.04
N ARG A 482 -39.08 27.38 1.10
CA ARG A 482 -40.47 27.69 0.76
C ARG A 482 -40.69 28.11 -0.70
N GLN A 483 -39.62 28.30 -1.48
CA GLN A 483 -39.75 28.52 -2.93
C GLN A 483 -39.91 27.17 -3.61
N PRO A 484 -41.00 26.92 -4.37
CA PRO A 484 -41.12 25.66 -5.10
C PRO A 484 -39.95 25.54 -6.08
N CYS A 485 -39.35 24.38 -6.17
CA CYS A 485 -38.36 24.08 -7.20
C CYS A 485 -38.93 24.44 -8.56
N ALA A 486 -38.39 25.46 -9.20
CA ALA A 486 -38.62 25.66 -10.61
C ALA A 486 -38.01 24.48 -11.32
N SER A 487 -38.85 23.56 -11.81
CA SER A 487 -38.45 22.42 -12.61
C SER A 487 -37.56 22.91 -13.75
N SER A 488 -36.27 22.58 -13.67
CA SER A 488 -35.39 22.69 -14.85
C SER A 488 -35.88 21.68 -15.88
N LYS A 489 -36.39 22.23 -16.97
CA LYS A 489 -36.63 21.49 -18.22
C LYS A 489 -35.27 21.15 -18.85
#